data_182f35e817b5f3bbe3a4580bd2c84464
#
_entry.id   182f35e817b5f3bbe3a4580bd2c84464
#
_cell.length_a   1.000
_cell.length_b   1.000
_cell.length_c   1.000
_cell.angle_alpha   90.00
_cell.angle_beta   90.00
_cell.angle_gamma   90.00
#
_symmetry.space_group_name_H-M   'P 1'
#
loop_
_entity.id
_entity.type
_entity.pdbx_description
1 polymer ?
#
loop_
_entity_poly.entity_id
_entity_poly.type
_entity_poly.pdbx_seq_one_letter_code
_entity_poly.pdbx_strand_id
1 'polypeptide(L)'
;MISIELSRRFKKIVRQAGREEEVSATLKSVMAGFGRPHLHTGLSIRKLGKHLYECRTTLAWRLIFEARKGVLIFDFAGGHNEVQNYLKGQG
;
A
#
# COMPACT_ATOMS: atom_id res chain seq x y z
N MET A 1 -2.40 -16.60 8.08
CA MET A 1 -1.31 -15.63 8.32
C MET A 1 -1.10 -14.76 7.10
N ILE A 2 -0.92 -13.47 7.31
CA ILE A 2 -0.70 -12.53 6.23
C ILE A 2 0.80 -12.34 6.00
N SER A 3 1.21 -12.36 4.74
CA SER A 3 2.58 -12.04 4.37
C SER A 3 2.59 -10.86 3.40
N ILE A 4 3.73 -10.19 3.31
CA ILE A 4 3.88 -9.02 2.46
C ILE A 4 4.99 -9.28 1.45
N GLU A 5 4.72 -8.92 0.18
CA GLU A 5 5.71 -8.94 -0.89
C GLU A 5 5.81 -7.54 -1.48
N LEU A 6 7.02 -7.16 -1.85
CA LEU A 6 7.28 -5.85 -2.44
C LEU A 6 7.81 -6.05 -3.85
N SER A 7 7.16 -5.45 -4.84
CA SER A 7 7.65 -5.54 -6.22
C SER A 7 8.94 -4.73 -6.37
N ARG A 8 9.69 -5.01 -7.43
CA ARG A 8 10.90 -4.23 -7.75
C ARG A 8 10.56 -2.76 -7.92
N ARG A 9 9.47 -2.49 -8.62
CA ARG A 9 9.03 -1.11 -8.85
C ARG A 9 8.76 -0.40 -7.55
N PHE A 10 8.04 -1.05 -6.63
CA PHE A 10 7.72 -0.47 -5.33
C PHE A 10 8.99 -0.15 -4.55
N LYS A 11 9.92 -1.11 -4.47
CA LYS A 11 11.17 -0.90 -3.75
C LYS A 11 11.96 0.27 -4.31
N LYS A 12 12.01 0.37 -5.65
CA LYS A 12 12.74 1.44 -6.32
C LYS A 12 12.12 2.81 -6.03
N ILE A 13 10.78 2.89 -6.10
CA ILE A 13 10.06 4.13 -5.84
C ILE A 13 10.34 4.61 -4.42
N VAL A 14 10.20 3.72 -3.44
CA VAL A 14 10.39 4.05 -2.03
C VAL A 14 11.81 4.52 -1.77
N ARG A 15 12.79 3.81 -2.32
CA ARG A 15 14.20 4.15 -2.15
C ARG A 15 14.52 5.50 -2.77
N GLN A 16 14.06 5.75 -3.98
CA GLN A 16 14.33 7.01 -4.67
C GLN A 16 13.67 8.21 -3.97
N ALA A 17 12.55 7.96 -3.30
CA ALA A 17 11.87 9.00 -2.54
C ALA A 17 12.46 9.19 -1.14
N GLY A 18 13.36 8.29 -0.70
CA GLY A 18 13.95 8.35 0.63
C GLY A 18 12.94 8.14 1.74
N ARG A 19 11.95 7.28 1.51
CA ARG A 19 10.85 7.07 2.47
C ARG A 19 10.83 5.67 3.08
N GLU A 20 11.97 4.99 3.13
CA GLU A 20 12.01 3.61 3.61
C GLU A 20 11.50 3.45 5.04
N GLU A 21 11.90 4.32 5.95
CA GLU A 21 11.46 4.22 7.35
C GLU A 21 9.96 4.42 7.49
N GLU A 22 9.44 5.45 6.84
CA GLU A 22 8.02 5.77 6.84
C GLU A 22 7.19 4.61 6.30
N VAL A 23 7.61 4.05 5.19
CA VAL A 23 6.92 2.93 4.55
C VAL A 23 7.01 1.67 5.40
N SER A 24 8.19 1.38 5.96
CA SER A 24 8.38 0.21 6.81
C SER A 24 7.42 0.23 8.00
N ALA A 25 7.27 1.39 8.64
CA ALA A 25 6.35 1.52 9.77
C ALA A 25 4.90 1.25 9.34
N THR A 26 4.51 1.77 8.17
CA THR A 26 3.17 1.56 7.63
C THR A 26 2.93 0.10 7.30
N LEU A 27 3.92 -0.57 6.68
CA LEU A 27 3.80 -1.99 6.34
C LEU A 27 3.57 -2.86 7.59
N LYS A 28 4.26 -2.55 8.67
CA LYS A 28 4.07 -3.28 9.93
C LYS A 28 2.64 -3.11 10.46
N SER A 29 2.12 -1.90 10.39
CA SER A 29 0.75 -1.62 10.82
C SER A 29 -0.28 -2.32 9.95
N VAL A 30 -0.06 -2.33 8.64
CA VAL A 30 -0.96 -3.01 7.70
C VAL A 30 -0.95 -4.51 7.95
N MET A 31 0.22 -5.09 8.17
CA MET A 31 0.32 -6.52 8.45
C MET A 31 -0.46 -6.90 9.69
N ALA A 32 -0.44 -6.05 10.72
CA ALA A 32 -1.17 -6.31 11.96
C ALA A 32 -2.68 -6.08 11.83
N GLY A 33 -3.10 -5.14 10.98
CA GLY A 33 -4.50 -4.69 10.93
C GLY A 33 -5.31 -5.14 9.72
N PHE A 34 -4.67 -5.59 8.65
CA PHE A 34 -5.41 -5.98 7.47
C PHE A 34 -6.27 -7.21 7.75
N GLY A 35 -7.51 -7.18 7.26
CA GLY A 35 -8.47 -8.24 7.55
C GLY A 35 -9.28 -8.00 8.83
N ARG A 36 -9.00 -6.93 9.55
CA ARG A 36 -9.76 -6.51 10.72
C ARG A 36 -10.43 -5.18 10.37
N PRO A 37 -11.67 -5.20 9.84
CA PRO A 37 -12.31 -3.99 9.29
C PRO A 37 -12.34 -2.80 10.23
N HIS A 38 -12.49 -3.05 11.53
CA HIS A 38 -12.55 -1.97 12.52
C HIS A 38 -11.21 -1.21 12.65
N LEU A 39 -10.10 -1.79 12.15
CA LEU A 39 -8.80 -1.13 12.17
C LEU A 39 -8.46 -0.46 10.85
N HIS A 40 -9.20 -0.79 9.77
CA HIS A 40 -8.88 -0.25 8.45
C HIS A 40 -8.99 1.27 8.37
N THR A 41 -9.99 1.84 9.03
CA THR A 41 -10.17 3.30 9.03
C THR A 41 -8.95 4.00 9.64
N GLY A 42 -8.46 3.49 10.78
CA GLY A 42 -7.31 4.07 11.45
C GLY A 42 -6.02 3.93 10.64
N LEU A 43 -5.95 2.92 9.76
CA LEU A 43 -4.79 2.69 8.90
C LEU A 43 -4.98 3.33 7.52
N SER A 44 -6.10 4.00 7.30
CA SER A 44 -6.45 4.58 6.01
C SER A 44 -6.48 3.54 4.88
N ILE A 45 -6.83 2.30 5.20
CA ILE A 45 -6.95 1.25 4.19
C ILE A 45 -8.28 1.39 3.47
N ARG A 46 -8.22 1.46 2.15
CA ARG A 46 -9.41 1.62 1.31
C ARG A 46 -9.37 0.64 0.15
N LYS A 47 -10.48 -0.02 -0.11
CA LYS A 47 -10.60 -0.94 -1.23
C LYS A 47 -10.89 -0.15 -2.51
N LEU A 48 -10.09 -0.38 -3.55
CA LEU A 48 -10.21 0.32 -4.84
C LEU A 48 -10.80 -0.57 -5.92
N GLY A 49 -10.76 -1.88 -5.75
CA GLY A 49 -11.27 -2.82 -6.73
C GLY A 49 -11.37 -4.19 -6.10
N LYS A 50 -11.54 -5.22 -6.92
CA LYS A 50 -11.79 -6.58 -6.41
C LYS A 50 -10.71 -7.07 -5.47
N HIS A 51 -9.44 -6.84 -5.82
CA HIS A 51 -8.30 -7.25 -5.00
C HIS A 51 -7.36 -6.09 -4.71
N LEU A 52 -7.70 -4.89 -5.16
CA LEU A 52 -6.81 -3.74 -5.13
C LEU A 52 -7.15 -2.83 -3.96
N TYR A 53 -6.12 -2.42 -3.22
CA TYR A 53 -6.28 -1.60 -2.02
C TYR A 53 -5.28 -0.45 -2.02
N GLU A 54 -5.62 0.56 -1.24
CA GLU A 54 -4.75 1.70 -0.98
C GLU A 54 -4.62 1.86 0.53
N CYS A 55 -3.44 2.24 1.00
CA CYS A 55 -3.28 2.73 2.35
C CYS A 55 -2.36 3.94 2.30
N ARG A 56 -2.30 4.69 3.41
CA ARG A 56 -1.49 5.90 3.48
C ARG A 56 -0.50 5.82 4.63
N THR A 57 0.67 6.40 4.41
CA THR A 57 1.64 6.58 5.49
C THR A 57 1.19 7.74 6.38
N THR A 58 1.88 7.95 7.50
CA THR A 58 1.59 9.08 8.38
C THR A 58 1.75 10.42 7.69
N LEU A 59 2.57 10.48 6.63
CA LEU A 59 2.78 11.69 5.85
C LEU A 59 1.88 11.74 4.61
N ALA A 60 0.81 10.92 4.61
CA ALA A 60 -0.20 10.87 3.55
C ALA A 60 0.34 10.44 2.17
N TRP A 61 1.48 9.77 2.14
CA TRP A 61 1.97 9.17 0.91
C TRP A 61 1.22 7.87 0.69
N ARG A 62 0.80 7.59 -0.52
CA ARG A 62 -0.12 6.49 -0.80
C ARG A 62 0.61 5.25 -1.28
N LEU A 63 0.21 4.09 -0.74
CA LEU A 63 0.75 2.80 -1.11
C LEU A 63 -0.37 1.97 -1.73
N ILE A 64 -0.10 1.38 -2.90
CA ILE A 64 -1.09 0.56 -3.61
C ILE A 64 -0.67 -0.89 -3.53
N PHE A 65 -1.57 -1.76 -3.11
CA PHE A 65 -1.27 -3.17 -3.00
C PHE A 65 -2.44 -4.04 -3.43
N GLU A 66 -2.11 -5.26 -3.81
CA GLU A 66 -3.09 -6.27 -4.19
C GLU A 66 -3.12 -7.33 -3.09
N ALA A 67 -4.32 -7.76 -2.70
CA ALA A 67 -4.48 -8.79 -1.68
C ALA A 67 -5.00 -10.06 -2.32
N ARG A 68 -4.22 -11.14 -2.24
CA ARG A 68 -4.61 -12.45 -2.77
C ARG A 68 -4.15 -13.55 -1.83
N LYS A 69 -5.11 -14.35 -1.35
CA LYS A 69 -4.82 -15.57 -0.57
C LYS A 69 -3.82 -15.34 0.56
N GLY A 70 -4.01 -14.26 1.31
CA GLY A 70 -3.16 -13.98 2.46
C GLY A 70 -1.84 -13.31 2.12
N VAL A 71 -1.60 -12.97 0.86
CA VAL A 71 -0.41 -12.24 0.44
C VAL A 71 -0.81 -10.83 0.02
N LEU A 72 -0.11 -9.83 0.56
CA LEU A 72 -0.30 -8.44 0.17
C LEU A 72 0.90 -8.03 -0.68
N ILE A 73 0.64 -7.75 -1.96
CA ILE A 73 1.70 -7.42 -2.91
C ILE A 73 1.69 -5.93 -3.16
N PHE A 74 2.70 -5.21 -2.65
CA PHE A 74 2.81 -3.77 -2.83
C PHE A 74 3.55 -3.49 -4.13
N ASP A 75 2.89 -2.74 -5.04
CA ASP A 75 3.40 -2.55 -6.39
C ASP A 75 3.68 -1.09 -6.76
N PHE A 76 3.04 -0.14 -6.09
CA PHE A 76 3.21 1.27 -6.43
C PHE A 76 3.08 2.14 -5.20
N ALA A 77 3.73 3.29 -5.23
CA ALA A 77 3.64 4.29 -4.17
C ALA A 77 3.81 5.67 -4.77
N GLY A 78 3.17 6.67 -4.17
CA GLY A 78 3.30 8.03 -4.65
C GLY A 78 2.31 8.96 -4.00
N GLY A 79 2.30 10.21 -4.44
CA GLY A 79 1.34 11.19 -4.00
C GLY A 79 0.01 11.00 -4.72
N HIS A 80 -0.94 11.88 -4.44
CA HIS A 80 -2.29 11.78 -5.00
C HIS A 80 -2.30 11.68 -6.53
N ASN A 81 -1.64 12.60 -7.20
CA ASN A 81 -1.67 12.64 -8.68
C ASN A 81 -0.97 11.45 -9.30
N GLU A 82 0.15 11.04 -8.72
CA GLU A 82 0.90 9.89 -9.21
C GLU A 82 0.08 8.61 -9.12
N VAL A 83 -0.63 8.42 -8.01
CA VAL A 83 -1.48 7.26 -7.81
C VAL A 83 -2.68 7.31 -8.75
N GLN A 84 -3.28 8.47 -8.98
CA GLN A 84 -4.39 8.60 -9.92
C GLN A 84 -3.97 8.19 -11.34
N ASN A 85 -2.78 8.62 -11.77
CA ASN A 85 -2.25 8.23 -13.08
C ASN A 85 -1.98 6.74 -13.16
N TYR A 86 -1.42 6.17 -12.10
CA TYR A 86 -1.17 4.73 -12.03
C TYR A 86 -2.48 3.94 -12.16
N LEU A 87 -3.52 4.35 -11.43
CA LEU A 87 -4.81 3.65 -11.44
C LEU A 87 -5.49 3.73 -12.80
N LYS A 88 -5.34 4.84 -13.52
CA LYS A 88 -5.89 4.96 -14.88
C LYS A 88 -5.28 3.91 -15.81
N GLY A 89 -3.99 3.62 -15.64
CA GLY A 89 -3.32 2.61 -16.44
C GLY A 89 -3.72 1.18 -16.10
N GLN A 90 -4.37 0.96 -14.96
CA GLN A 90 -4.82 -0.36 -14.56
C GLN A 90 -6.20 -0.71 -15.12
N GLY A 91 -6.94 0.30 -15.51
CA GLY A 91 -8.29 0.12 -16.03
C GLY A 91 -8.28 -0.39 -17.42
#